data_1d8ebc730bd72da4a7723d250b24bbd5
#
_entry.id   1d8ebc730bd72da4a7723d250b24bbd5
#
_cell.length_a   1.000
_cell.length_b   1.000
_cell.length_c   1.000
_cell.angle_alpha   90.00
_cell.angle_beta   90.00
_cell.angle_gamma   90.00
#
_symmetry.space_group_name_H-M   'P 1'
#
loop_
_entity.id
_entity.type
_entity.pdbx_description
1 polymer ?
#
loop_
_entity_poly.entity_id
_entity_poly.type
_entity_poly.pdbx_seq_one_letter_code
_entity_poly.pdbx_strand_id
1 'polypeptide(L)'
;MELDHDTEIDRVLGQRLKAARQRHGLTLDALAERSGVSRAMISRVERGESSPTAALLVRLGSGLGLSLSALLEENSGSGPLARRDAQPVWRDPASGYLRRNVSPRGMGSGFEIVEVELPGGAEVRLDNATGAAALDQQIWVLRGRLDLTVEGIRHELAEGDCLQMHLRGPIVYRNPGDAPVRYAVILAAKSGAFPGHIA
;
A
#
# COMPACT_ATOMS: atom_id res chain seq x y z
N MET A 1 9.24 -10.25 -22.15
CA MET A 1 8.70 -8.87 -22.13
C MET A 1 8.08 -8.48 -20.77
N GLU A 2 7.58 -9.44 -19.97
CA GLU A 2 7.08 -9.18 -18.59
C GLU A 2 8.22 -8.93 -17.57
N LEU A 3 9.33 -9.65 -17.67
CA LEU A 3 10.49 -9.52 -16.76
C LEU A 3 11.19 -8.14 -16.82
N ASP A 4 11.09 -7.44 -17.94
CA ASP A 4 11.73 -6.14 -18.15
C ASP A 4 10.92 -5.01 -17.47
N HIS A 5 9.60 -5.18 -17.41
CA HIS A 5 8.69 -4.22 -16.79
C HIS A 5 8.76 -4.25 -15.26
N ASP A 6 8.82 -5.44 -14.65
CA ASP A 6 8.93 -5.60 -13.20
C ASP A 6 10.26 -5.02 -12.68
N THR A 7 11.35 -5.21 -13.41
CA THR A 7 12.67 -4.66 -13.06
C THR A 7 12.68 -3.12 -13.08
N GLU A 8 11.97 -2.50 -14.03
CA GLU A 8 11.86 -1.03 -14.10
C GLU A 8 11.00 -0.48 -12.95
N ILE A 9 9.91 -1.16 -12.59
CA ILE A 9 9.08 -0.79 -11.44
C ILE A 9 9.90 -0.84 -10.15
N ASP A 10 10.67 -1.90 -9.93
CA ASP A 10 11.53 -2.07 -8.75
C ASP A 10 12.60 -0.97 -8.67
N ARG A 11 13.20 -0.61 -9.80
CA ARG A 11 14.18 0.47 -9.87
C ARG A 11 13.57 1.82 -9.49
N VAL A 12 12.42 2.14 -10.03
CA VAL A 12 11.70 3.39 -9.75
C VAL A 12 11.26 3.45 -8.29
N LEU A 13 10.72 2.35 -7.76
CA LEU A 13 10.31 2.22 -6.36
C LEU A 13 11.51 2.36 -5.41
N GLY A 14 12.64 1.74 -5.73
CA GLY A 14 13.87 1.84 -4.96
C GLY A 14 14.40 3.28 -4.88
N GLN A 15 14.39 4.00 -6.00
CA GLN A 15 14.78 5.42 -6.04
C GLN A 15 13.86 6.30 -5.19
N ARG A 16 12.55 6.03 -5.19
CA ARG A 16 11.59 6.77 -4.36
C ARG A 16 11.79 6.52 -2.89
N LEU A 17 11.99 5.26 -2.50
CA LEU A 17 12.30 4.90 -1.12
C LEU A 17 13.55 5.63 -0.64
N LYS A 18 14.62 5.64 -1.43
CA LYS A 18 15.86 6.36 -1.15
C LYS A 18 15.63 7.86 -1.00
N ALA A 19 14.89 8.47 -1.94
CA ALA A 19 14.57 9.90 -1.89
C ALA A 19 13.72 10.24 -0.66
N ALA A 20 12.73 9.41 -0.31
CA ALA A 20 11.93 9.57 0.89
C ALA A 20 12.81 9.50 2.15
N ARG A 21 13.64 8.48 2.29
CA ARG A 21 14.58 8.35 3.42
C ARG A 21 15.48 9.58 3.56
N GLN A 22 16.05 10.05 2.45
CA GLN A 22 16.93 11.22 2.45
C GLN A 22 16.21 12.52 2.83
N ARG A 23 14.97 12.72 2.36
CA ARG A 23 14.14 13.87 2.76
C ARG A 23 13.86 13.90 4.26
N HIS A 24 13.75 12.73 4.89
CA HIS A 24 13.61 12.61 6.34
C HIS A 24 14.96 12.66 7.09
N GLY A 25 16.08 12.90 6.41
CA GLY A 25 17.40 12.96 7.00
C GLY A 25 17.90 11.64 7.61
N LEU A 26 17.31 10.49 7.21
CA LEU A 26 17.62 9.21 7.81
C LEU A 26 18.80 8.53 7.09
N THR A 27 19.70 7.93 7.89
CA THR A 27 20.69 6.97 7.41
C THR A 27 20.02 5.62 7.13
N LEU A 28 20.70 4.71 6.44
CA LEU A 28 20.21 3.33 6.26
C LEU A 28 20.01 2.62 7.61
N ASP A 29 20.93 2.86 8.56
CA ASP A 29 20.87 2.26 9.89
C ASP A 29 19.69 2.80 10.70
N ALA A 30 19.42 4.11 10.64
CA ALA A 30 18.26 4.73 11.29
C ALA A 30 16.93 4.23 10.73
N LEU A 31 16.83 4.02 9.39
CA LEU A 31 15.64 3.43 8.81
C LEU A 31 15.52 1.95 9.18
N ALA A 32 16.63 1.21 9.25
CA ALA A 32 16.62 -0.19 9.69
C ALA A 32 16.06 -0.34 11.10
N GLU A 33 16.49 0.50 12.02
CA GLU A 33 16.01 0.54 13.41
C GLU A 33 14.50 0.83 13.47
N ARG A 34 14.04 1.86 12.75
CA ARG A 34 12.63 2.28 12.73
C ARG A 34 11.68 1.26 12.07
N SER A 35 12.13 0.64 10.98
CA SER A 35 11.29 -0.26 10.19
C SER A 35 11.40 -1.73 10.61
N GLY A 36 12.42 -2.08 11.41
CA GLY A 36 12.80 -3.46 11.72
C GLY A 36 13.25 -4.25 10.48
N VAL A 37 13.61 -3.57 9.38
CA VAL A 37 14.15 -4.18 8.16
C VAL A 37 15.67 -4.05 8.17
N SER A 38 16.41 -5.11 7.81
CA SER A 38 17.87 -5.05 7.84
C SER A 38 18.42 -3.98 6.87
N ARG A 39 19.49 -3.30 7.28
CA ARG A 39 20.20 -2.32 6.44
C ARG A 39 20.55 -2.87 5.06
N ALA A 40 20.99 -4.13 5.00
CA ALA A 40 21.34 -4.80 3.74
C ALA A 40 20.13 -4.92 2.80
N MET A 41 18.96 -5.29 3.33
CA MET A 41 17.72 -5.39 2.56
C MET A 41 17.29 -4.00 2.06
N ILE A 42 17.29 -2.97 2.92
CA ILE A 42 16.96 -1.59 2.50
C ILE A 42 17.88 -1.15 1.36
N SER A 43 19.18 -1.37 1.50
CA SER A 43 20.16 -1.02 0.46
C SER A 43 19.89 -1.73 -0.86
N ARG A 44 19.53 -3.03 -0.85
CA ARG A 44 19.18 -3.78 -2.06
C ARG A 44 17.91 -3.25 -2.73
N VAL A 45 16.88 -2.96 -1.93
CA VAL A 45 15.63 -2.37 -2.45
C VAL A 45 15.90 -1.00 -3.06
N GLU A 46 16.66 -0.13 -2.38
CA GLU A 46 16.99 1.21 -2.89
C GLU A 46 17.80 1.20 -4.20
N ARG A 47 18.53 0.11 -4.49
CA ARG A 47 19.24 -0.07 -5.77
C ARG A 47 18.42 -0.79 -6.83
N GLY A 48 17.18 -1.22 -6.51
CA GLY A 48 16.36 -2.00 -7.42
C GLY A 48 16.87 -3.44 -7.64
N GLU A 49 17.67 -3.96 -6.71
CA GLU A 49 18.26 -5.32 -6.77
C GLU A 49 17.36 -6.39 -6.11
N SER A 50 16.19 -6.00 -5.66
CA SER A 50 15.23 -6.88 -4.99
C SER A 50 13.83 -6.31 -5.15
N SER A 51 12.90 -7.16 -5.58
CA SER A 51 11.47 -6.85 -5.65
C SER A 51 10.88 -6.92 -4.24
N PRO A 52 10.51 -5.78 -3.61
CA PRO A 52 9.99 -5.78 -2.25
C PRO A 52 8.55 -6.30 -2.22
N THR A 53 8.21 -7.10 -1.21
CA THR A 53 6.83 -7.52 -0.95
C THR A 53 5.99 -6.40 -0.34
N ALA A 54 4.65 -6.53 -0.40
CA ALA A 54 3.72 -5.59 0.25
C ALA A 54 4.04 -5.43 1.74
N ALA A 55 4.28 -6.53 2.43
CA ALA A 55 4.65 -6.53 3.85
C ALA A 55 5.96 -5.75 4.11
N LEU A 56 6.97 -5.92 3.26
CA LEU A 56 8.23 -5.19 3.37
C LEU A 56 8.04 -3.69 3.14
N LEU A 57 7.26 -3.32 2.12
CA LEU A 57 6.96 -1.92 1.81
C LEU A 57 6.16 -1.22 2.92
N VAL A 58 5.20 -1.92 3.53
CA VAL A 58 4.44 -1.38 4.67
C VAL A 58 5.37 -1.10 5.85
N ARG A 59 6.29 -2.01 6.18
CA ARG A 59 7.29 -1.79 7.24
C ARG A 59 8.21 -0.62 6.95
N LEU A 60 8.73 -0.52 5.73
CA LEU A 60 9.59 0.60 5.31
C LEU A 60 8.82 1.93 5.33
N GLY A 61 7.58 1.92 4.84
CA GLY A 61 6.67 3.06 4.90
C GLY A 61 6.41 3.52 6.33
N SER A 62 6.11 2.58 7.23
CA SER A 62 5.93 2.88 8.66
C SER A 62 7.15 3.55 9.27
N GLY A 63 8.36 3.07 8.96
CA GLY A 63 9.62 3.69 9.42
C GLY A 63 9.84 5.11 8.89
N LEU A 64 9.21 5.46 7.76
CA LEU A 64 9.24 6.78 7.13
C LEU A 64 8.00 7.63 7.44
N GLY A 65 6.99 7.11 8.14
CA GLY A 65 5.70 7.79 8.33
C GLY A 65 4.88 7.89 7.04
N LEU A 66 5.07 6.99 6.09
CA LEU A 66 4.40 6.96 4.79
C LEU A 66 3.48 5.75 4.66
N SER A 67 2.35 5.92 3.96
CA SER A 67 1.49 4.80 3.57
C SER A 67 2.12 3.99 2.43
N LEU A 68 1.65 2.76 2.23
CA LEU A 68 2.02 1.95 1.05
C LEU A 68 1.69 2.69 -0.24
N SER A 69 0.55 3.38 -0.30
CA SER A 69 0.16 4.20 -1.43
C SER A 69 1.15 5.30 -1.74
N ALA A 70 1.59 6.03 -0.70
CA ALA A 70 2.57 7.12 -0.86
C ALA A 70 3.93 6.63 -1.39
N LEU A 71 4.35 5.41 -1.03
CA LEU A 71 5.56 4.79 -1.57
C LEU A 71 5.39 4.37 -3.03
N LEU A 72 4.21 3.89 -3.41
CA LEU A 72 3.89 3.43 -4.77
C LEU A 72 3.42 4.56 -5.68
N GLU A 73 3.34 5.79 -5.17
CA GLU A 73 2.85 6.94 -5.91
C GLU A 73 3.80 7.33 -7.06
N GLU A 74 3.34 7.28 -8.30
CA GLU A 74 4.09 7.77 -9.46
C GLU A 74 3.79 9.25 -9.72
N ASN A 75 4.79 10.02 -10.10
CA ASN A 75 4.64 11.44 -10.47
C ASN A 75 3.94 11.64 -11.82
N SER A 76 3.05 10.75 -12.23
CA SER A 76 2.40 10.79 -13.53
C SER A 76 1.02 11.42 -13.46
N GLY A 77 0.90 12.61 -14.04
CA GLY A 77 -0.37 13.27 -14.32
C GLY A 77 -0.98 14.01 -13.13
N SER A 78 -1.26 15.29 -13.31
CA SER A 78 -2.10 16.08 -12.41
C SER A 78 -3.40 16.41 -13.11
N GLY A 79 -4.54 16.13 -12.47
CA GLY A 79 -5.85 16.46 -13.02
C GLY A 79 -6.98 15.66 -12.36
N PRO A 80 -8.23 16.08 -12.55
CA PRO A 80 -9.38 15.49 -11.86
C PRO A 80 -9.80 14.13 -12.42
N LEU A 81 -9.20 13.67 -13.53
CA LEU A 81 -9.56 12.43 -14.19
C LEU A 81 -8.38 11.45 -14.23
N ALA A 82 -8.53 10.31 -13.61
CA ALA A 82 -7.62 9.17 -13.74
C ALA A 82 -8.27 8.08 -14.60
N ARG A 83 -7.88 7.98 -15.89
CA ARG A 83 -8.37 6.92 -16.77
C ARG A 83 -7.79 5.57 -16.34
N ARG A 84 -8.57 4.49 -16.49
CA ARG A 84 -8.21 3.16 -16.01
C ARG A 84 -6.87 2.64 -16.56
N ASP A 85 -6.58 2.91 -17.80
CA ASP A 85 -5.34 2.52 -18.50
C ASP A 85 -4.11 3.30 -18.02
N ALA A 86 -4.33 4.49 -17.46
CA ALA A 86 -3.29 5.34 -16.88
C ALA A 86 -3.16 5.18 -15.35
N GLN A 87 -4.02 4.38 -14.71
CA GLN A 87 -3.93 4.13 -13.28
C GLN A 87 -2.74 3.21 -12.97
N PRO A 88 -1.80 3.60 -12.10
CA PRO A 88 -0.67 2.76 -11.76
C PRO A 88 -1.09 1.45 -11.12
N VAL A 89 -0.45 0.38 -11.56
CA VAL A 89 -0.67 -0.97 -11.04
C VAL A 89 0.65 -1.50 -10.50
N TRP A 90 0.60 -2.07 -9.31
CA TRP A 90 1.71 -2.78 -8.69
C TRP A 90 1.27 -4.17 -8.28
N ARG A 91 2.15 -5.17 -8.48
CA ARG A 91 1.92 -6.57 -8.09
C ARG A 91 2.90 -6.98 -7.00
N ASP A 92 2.37 -7.57 -5.93
CA ASP A 92 3.19 -8.17 -4.88
C ASP A 92 3.85 -9.46 -5.39
N PRO A 93 5.19 -9.56 -5.38
CA PRO A 93 5.89 -10.72 -5.91
C PRO A 93 5.67 -12.00 -5.09
N ALA A 94 5.26 -11.88 -3.83
CA ALA A 94 5.07 -13.04 -2.96
C ALA A 94 3.68 -13.66 -3.08
N SER A 95 2.63 -12.85 -3.10
CA SER A 95 1.23 -13.32 -3.08
C SER A 95 0.50 -13.19 -4.41
N GLY A 96 1.08 -12.44 -5.36
CA GLY A 96 0.39 -12.06 -6.58
C GLY A 96 -0.72 -11.01 -6.38
N TYR A 97 -0.89 -10.50 -5.15
CA TYR A 97 -1.79 -9.40 -4.82
C TYR A 97 -1.53 -8.22 -5.76
N LEU A 98 -2.57 -7.79 -6.46
CA LEU A 98 -2.49 -6.71 -7.43
C LEU A 98 -3.19 -5.48 -6.87
N ARG A 99 -2.48 -4.35 -6.84
CA ARG A 99 -2.93 -3.07 -6.33
C ARG A 99 -2.97 -2.05 -7.47
N ARG A 100 -4.13 -1.42 -7.67
CA ARG A 100 -4.34 -0.33 -8.63
C ARG A 100 -4.72 0.94 -7.89
N ASN A 101 -3.99 2.02 -8.10
CA ASN A 101 -4.35 3.33 -7.56
C ASN A 101 -5.42 3.96 -8.46
N VAL A 102 -6.64 4.10 -7.92
CA VAL A 102 -7.83 4.59 -8.67
C VAL A 102 -7.96 6.11 -8.58
N SER A 103 -7.69 6.68 -7.41
CA SER A 103 -7.84 8.13 -7.18
C SER A 103 -6.96 8.97 -8.10
N PRO A 104 -7.51 10.05 -8.70
CA PRO A 104 -6.70 11.07 -9.37
C PRO A 104 -5.68 11.69 -8.43
N ARG A 105 -4.52 12.04 -8.94
CA ARG A 105 -3.41 12.57 -8.15
C ARG A 105 -3.31 14.07 -8.20
N GLY A 106 -2.65 14.66 -7.20
CA GLY A 106 -2.34 16.09 -7.18
C GLY A 106 -3.54 17.01 -6.91
N MET A 107 -4.69 16.46 -6.54
CA MET A 107 -5.92 17.21 -6.33
C MET A 107 -6.21 17.54 -4.85
N GLY A 108 -5.33 17.13 -3.93
CA GLY A 108 -5.50 17.41 -2.49
C GLY A 108 -6.72 16.74 -1.87
N SER A 109 -7.18 15.60 -2.41
CA SER A 109 -8.29 14.84 -1.85
C SER A 109 -7.96 14.37 -0.43
N GLY A 110 -8.91 14.49 0.50
CA GLY A 110 -8.80 13.95 1.85
C GLY A 110 -8.94 12.42 1.92
N PHE A 111 -9.14 11.75 0.80
CA PHE A 111 -9.23 10.29 0.72
C PHE A 111 -8.54 9.77 -0.54
N GLU A 112 -8.17 8.49 -0.49
CA GLU A 112 -7.58 7.75 -1.60
C GLU A 112 -8.36 6.45 -1.79
N ILE A 113 -8.60 6.08 -3.05
CA ILE A 113 -9.24 4.82 -3.43
C ILE A 113 -8.22 3.95 -4.15
N VAL A 114 -8.14 2.70 -3.71
CA VAL A 114 -7.32 1.66 -4.32
C VAL A 114 -8.20 0.46 -4.63
N GLU A 115 -8.12 -0.05 -5.84
CA GLU A 115 -8.69 -1.33 -6.21
C GLU A 115 -7.65 -2.42 -5.99
N VAL A 116 -8.08 -3.52 -5.36
CA VAL A 116 -7.24 -4.68 -5.08
C VAL A 116 -7.86 -5.92 -5.70
N GLU A 117 -6.98 -6.76 -6.28
CA GLU A 117 -7.29 -8.12 -6.67
C GLU A 117 -6.36 -9.07 -5.93
N LEU A 118 -6.93 -9.97 -5.12
CA LEU A 118 -6.20 -10.98 -4.37
C LEU A 118 -6.52 -12.35 -4.96
N PRO A 119 -5.51 -13.10 -5.46
CA PRO A 119 -5.70 -14.42 -6.06
C PRO A 119 -6.39 -15.41 -5.13
N GLY A 120 -7.00 -16.44 -5.70
CA GLY A 120 -7.63 -17.52 -4.93
C GLY A 120 -6.63 -18.20 -3.99
N GLY A 121 -7.04 -18.46 -2.76
CA GLY A 121 -6.21 -19.06 -1.72
C GLY A 121 -5.09 -18.17 -1.17
N ALA A 122 -4.84 -17.00 -1.75
CA ALA A 122 -3.75 -16.12 -1.33
C ALA A 122 -4.03 -15.43 0.01
N GLU A 123 -2.94 -15.15 0.74
CA GLU A 123 -2.94 -14.41 1.99
C GLU A 123 -1.87 -13.32 1.96
N VAL A 124 -2.22 -12.14 2.45
CA VAL A 124 -1.31 -11.01 2.64
C VAL A 124 -1.42 -10.51 4.06
N ARG A 125 -0.29 -10.47 4.77
CA ARG A 125 -0.20 -9.90 6.11
C ARG A 125 0.54 -8.56 6.05
N LEU A 126 -0.12 -7.50 6.48
CA LEU A 126 0.43 -6.15 6.55
C LEU A 126 0.55 -5.73 8.01
N ASP A 127 1.75 -5.34 8.41
CA ASP A 127 2.03 -4.88 9.78
C ASP A 127 2.14 -3.35 9.79
N ASN A 128 1.09 -2.71 10.28
CA ASN A 128 0.97 -1.25 10.38
C ASN A 128 1.38 -0.73 11.77
N ALA A 129 2.13 -1.51 12.56
CA ALA A 129 2.34 -1.30 13.99
C ALA A 129 3.12 -0.05 14.37
N THR A 130 3.86 0.59 13.44
CA THR A 130 4.72 1.73 13.78
C THR A 130 4.48 2.92 12.86
N GLY A 131 3.83 3.96 13.38
CA GLY A 131 3.93 5.32 12.85
C GLY A 131 3.12 5.67 11.62
N ALA A 132 2.25 4.80 11.12
CA ALA A 132 1.23 5.24 10.18
C ALA A 132 0.38 6.31 10.89
N ALA A 133 0.38 7.52 10.36
CA ALA A 133 -0.61 8.53 10.77
C ALA A 133 -1.95 7.80 10.87
N ALA A 134 -2.73 8.06 11.92
CA ALA A 134 -3.98 7.36 12.17
C ALA A 134 -4.91 7.53 10.95
N LEU A 135 -4.80 6.61 10.02
CA LEU A 135 -5.62 6.56 8.82
C LEU A 135 -6.86 5.72 9.14
N ASP A 136 -8.00 6.24 8.78
CA ASP A 136 -9.21 5.45 8.70
C ASP A 136 -9.22 4.71 7.37
N GLN A 137 -9.58 3.44 7.43
CA GLN A 137 -9.66 2.58 6.25
C GLN A 137 -11.02 1.93 6.18
N GLN A 138 -11.59 1.91 4.97
CA GLN A 138 -12.74 1.08 4.65
C GLN A 138 -12.33 0.04 3.60
N ILE A 139 -12.82 -1.18 3.76
CA ILE A 139 -12.70 -2.26 2.78
C ILE A 139 -14.09 -2.58 2.28
N TRP A 140 -14.31 -2.38 1.00
CA TRP A 140 -15.58 -2.69 0.33
C TRP A 140 -15.36 -3.82 -0.68
N VAL A 141 -16.00 -4.96 -0.46
CA VAL A 141 -15.90 -6.12 -1.36
C VAL A 141 -16.73 -5.88 -2.60
N LEU A 142 -16.08 -5.83 -3.76
CA LEU A 142 -16.70 -5.58 -5.06
C LEU A 142 -17.10 -6.87 -5.76
N ARG A 143 -16.38 -7.96 -5.49
CA ARG A 143 -16.67 -9.29 -6.07
C ARG A 143 -15.98 -10.39 -5.27
N GLY A 144 -16.70 -11.46 -4.95
CA GLY A 144 -16.15 -12.63 -4.27
C GLY A 144 -16.29 -12.56 -2.75
N ARG A 145 -15.36 -13.19 -2.03
CA ARG A 145 -15.35 -13.25 -0.57
C ARG A 145 -13.94 -12.90 -0.04
N LEU A 146 -13.89 -12.18 1.05
CA LEU A 146 -12.65 -11.78 1.71
C LEU A 146 -12.75 -12.09 3.21
N ASP A 147 -11.79 -12.85 3.72
CA ASP A 147 -11.55 -12.96 5.16
C ASP A 147 -10.57 -11.87 5.57
N LEU A 148 -10.94 -11.08 6.56
CA LEU A 148 -10.12 -10.01 7.08
C LEU A 148 -9.93 -10.19 8.58
N THR A 149 -8.68 -10.31 9.04
CA THR A 149 -8.38 -10.34 10.48
C THR A 149 -7.78 -9.01 10.89
N VAL A 150 -8.47 -8.31 11.79
CA VAL A 150 -8.08 -7.01 12.35
C VAL A 150 -8.04 -7.12 13.87
N GLU A 151 -6.91 -6.74 14.48
CA GLU A 151 -6.73 -6.83 15.94
C GLU A 151 -7.09 -8.23 16.52
N GLY A 152 -6.82 -9.29 15.77
CA GLY A 152 -7.13 -10.67 16.12
C GLY A 152 -8.58 -11.10 15.91
N ILE A 153 -9.47 -10.22 15.50
CA ILE A 153 -10.86 -10.51 15.19
C ILE A 153 -10.99 -10.79 13.68
N ARG A 154 -11.55 -11.97 13.34
CA ARG A 154 -11.83 -12.36 11.96
C ARG A 154 -13.21 -11.86 11.54
N HIS A 155 -13.25 -11.21 10.38
CA HIS A 155 -14.46 -10.79 9.67
C HIS A 155 -14.53 -11.51 8.32
N GLU A 156 -15.64 -12.19 8.06
CA GLU A 156 -15.93 -12.83 6.77
C GLU A 156 -16.81 -11.88 5.96
N LEU A 157 -16.26 -11.34 4.88
CA LEU A 157 -16.94 -10.34 4.07
C LEU A 157 -17.37 -10.97 2.74
N ALA A 158 -18.65 -10.82 2.40
CA ALA A 158 -19.22 -11.19 1.11
C ALA A 158 -19.26 -10.00 0.16
N GLU A 159 -19.61 -10.27 -1.09
CA GLU A 159 -19.83 -9.23 -2.10
C GLU A 159 -20.87 -8.19 -1.62
N GLY A 160 -20.50 -6.92 -1.70
CA GLY A 160 -21.29 -5.78 -1.23
C GLY A 160 -20.99 -5.36 0.20
N ASP A 161 -20.37 -6.21 1.03
CA ASP A 161 -20.04 -5.85 2.41
C ASP A 161 -18.95 -4.78 2.49
N CYS A 162 -19.06 -3.90 3.50
CA CYS A 162 -18.08 -2.86 3.79
C CYS A 162 -17.69 -2.89 5.26
N LEU A 163 -16.39 -3.03 5.54
CA LEU A 163 -15.82 -2.97 6.89
C LEU A 163 -15.01 -1.70 7.06
N GLN A 164 -15.31 -0.92 8.11
CA GLN A 164 -14.46 0.20 8.55
C GLN A 164 -13.52 -0.25 9.65
N MET A 165 -12.27 0.21 9.57
CA MET A 165 -11.25 -0.05 10.59
C MET A 165 -10.26 1.10 10.69
N HIS A 166 -9.54 1.12 11.81
CA HIS A 166 -8.35 1.97 11.96
C HIS A 166 -7.11 1.16 11.63
N LEU A 167 -6.15 1.77 10.92
CA LEU A 167 -4.86 1.12 10.66
C LEU A 167 -4.02 1.09 11.95
N ARG A 168 -4.21 0.04 12.74
CA ARG A 168 -3.44 -0.23 13.96
C ARG A 168 -3.02 -1.70 13.96
N GLY A 169 -1.73 -1.97 14.11
CA GLY A 169 -1.22 -3.32 14.21
C GLY A 169 -1.35 -4.15 12.91
N PRO A 170 -1.19 -5.47 13.04
CA PRO A 170 -1.23 -6.38 11.91
C PRO A 170 -2.66 -6.59 11.39
N ILE A 171 -2.78 -6.58 10.06
CA ILE A 171 -4.00 -6.92 9.34
C ILE A 171 -3.68 -8.07 8.40
N VAL A 172 -4.54 -9.09 8.39
CA VAL A 172 -4.42 -10.24 7.49
C VAL A 172 -5.59 -10.23 6.52
N TYR A 173 -5.27 -10.19 5.23
CA TYR A 173 -6.21 -10.31 4.11
C TYR A 173 -6.07 -11.71 3.53
N ARG A 174 -7.13 -12.49 3.49
CA ARG A 174 -7.15 -13.84 2.93
C ARG A 174 -8.31 -13.99 1.96
N ASN A 175 -8.03 -14.53 0.79
CA ASN A 175 -9.06 -15.00 -0.12
C ASN A 175 -9.36 -16.48 0.18
N PRO A 176 -10.52 -16.83 0.75
CA PRO A 176 -10.84 -18.23 1.08
C PRO A 176 -11.32 -19.04 -0.15
N GLY A 177 -11.59 -18.39 -1.29
CA GLY A 177 -12.08 -19.01 -2.51
C GLY A 177 -10.98 -19.36 -3.51
N ASP A 178 -11.36 -20.04 -4.59
CA ASP A 178 -10.44 -20.44 -5.67
C ASP A 178 -10.30 -19.35 -6.74
N ALA A 179 -11.33 -18.51 -6.91
CA ALA A 179 -11.31 -17.38 -7.83
C ALA A 179 -10.79 -16.10 -7.16
N PRO A 180 -10.19 -15.16 -7.92
CA PRO A 180 -9.75 -13.90 -7.34
C PRO A 180 -10.90 -13.11 -6.69
N VAL A 181 -10.64 -12.53 -5.50
CA VAL A 181 -11.52 -11.55 -4.88
C VAL A 181 -11.09 -10.13 -5.28
N ARG A 182 -12.07 -9.27 -5.57
CA ARG A 182 -11.85 -7.84 -5.84
C ARG A 182 -12.49 -7.00 -4.75
N TYR A 183 -11.74 -6.04 -4.23
CA TYR A 183 -12.23 -5.10 -3.22
C TYR A 183 -11.61 -3.72 -3.39
N ALA A 184 -12.31 -2.70 -2.92
CA ALA A 184 -11.80 -1.36 -2.80
C ALA A 184 -11.25 -1.13 -1.40
N VAL A 185 -10.10 -0.47 -1.33
CA VAL A 185 -9.52 0.09 -0.11
C VAL A 185 -9.69 1.60 -0.20
N ILE A 186 -10.45 2.16 0.72
CA ILE A 186 -10.63 3.60 0.86
C ILE A 186 -9.83 4.06 2.08
N LEU A 187 -8.85 4.91 1.87
CA LEU A 187 -8.01 5.48 2.91
C LEU A 187 -8.43 6.93 3.13
N ALA A 188 -8.68 7.32 4.37
CA ALA A 188 -8.94 8.70 4.74
C ALA A 188 -7.98 9.13 5.85
N ALA A 189 -7.37 10.31 5.71
CA ALA A 189 -6.64 10.89 6.82
C ALA A 189 -7.63 11.42 7.85
N LYS A 190 -7.34 11.21 9.15
CA LYS A 190 -8.17 11.84 10.21
C LYS A 190 -8.17 13.36 10.05
N SER A 191 -9.33 13.95 10.21
CA SER A 191 -9.52 15.41 10.26
C SER A 191 -8.50 16.02 11.22
N GLY A 192 -7.55 16.80 10.70
CA GLY A 192 -6.44 17.38 11.45
C GLY A 192 -5.05 17.06 10.88
N ALA A 193 -4.93 16.07 10.00
CA ALA A 193 -3.65 15.70 9.36
C ALA A 193 -3.40 16.41 8.01
N PHE A 194 -4.36 17.17 7.49
CA PHE A 194 -4.17 18.01 6.32
C PHE A 194 -4.17 19.49 6.71
N PRO A 195 -3.02 20.19 6.70
CA PRO A 195 -3.02 21.64 6.73
C PRO A 195 -3.45 22.13 5.34
N GLY A 196 -4.65 22.72 5.25
CA GLY A 196 -5.05 23.43 4.05
C GLY A 196 -6.45 23.14 3.53
N HIS A 197 -7.47 23.25 4.35
CA HIS A 197 -8.78 23.71 3.85
C HIS A 197 -8.84 25.21 4.09
N ILE A 198 -8.54 25.97 3.05
CA ILE A 198 -8.96 27.38 2.96
C ILE A 198 -10.40 27.33 2.45
N ALA A 199 -11.30 27.90 3.26
CA ALA A 199 -12.67 28.17 2.91
C ALA A 199 -12.78 29.09 1.69
#